data_48e7a5476f41139b7cef6d2031ab02df
#
_entry.id   48e7a5476f41139b7cef6d2031ab02df
#
_cell.length_a   1.000
_cell.length_b   1.000
_cell.length_c   1.000
_cell.angle_alpha   90.00
_cell.angle_beta   90.00
_cell.angle_gamma   90.00
#
_symmetry.space_group_name_H-M   'P 1'
#
loop_
_entity.id
_entity.type
_entity.pdbx_description
1 polymer ?
#
loop_
_entity_poly.entity_id
_entity_poly.type
_entity_poly.pdbx_seq_one_letter_code
_entity_poly.pdbx_strand_id
1 'polypeptide(L)'
;MYCAYVTRIHNLRKHTNADRLLCGECFGNTVIVDLGTDPDQLGVYFPTDGKLGLEFTQKNDLLRRKDENGAPAGGYLDPEKRNIKALKLRGEKSDGLFLPLSCLASFTDIKKLQEGDTISVLNGITICEKYVPAVKRASGSGGVAIMFVSVLILSPRSSKNTLTRSSWPTTSPHSMLGIW
;
A
#
# COMPACT_ATOMS: atom_id res chain seq x y z
N MET A 1 -12.76 -9.93 -3.25
CA MET A 1 -11.62 -9.52 -2.44
C MET A 1 -10.40 -9.43 -3.35
N TYR A 2 -9.54 -8.42 -3.26
CA TYR A 2 -8.32 -8.34 -4.07
C TYR A 2 -7.21 -9.19 -3.43
N CYS A 3 -6.50 -9.97 -4.24
CA CYS A 3 -5.35 -10.77 -3.80
C CYS A 3 -4.31 -10.86 -4.92
N ALA A 4 -3.10 -11.15 -4.55
CA ALA A 4 -2.03 -11.56 -5.43
C ALA A 4 -2.04 -13.09 -5.56
N TYR A 5 -1.44 -13.60 -6.61
CA TYR A 5 -1.41 -15.03 -6.92
C TYR A 5 0.02 -15.52 -7.05
N VAL A 6 0.31 -16.64 -6.39
CA VAL A 6 1.57 -17.36 -6.63
C VAL A 6 1.43 -18.12 -7.93
N THR A 7 2.24 -17.80 -8.92
CA THR A 7 2.18 -18.40 -10.25
C THR A 7 3.52 -18.39 -10.95
N ARG A 8 3.64 -19.17 -12.02
CA ARG A 8 4.80 -19.12 -12.91
C ARG A 8 4.58 -18.11 -14.01
N ILE A 9 5.69 -17.50 -14.43
CA ILE A 9 5.70 -16.66 -15.62
C ILE A 9 6.01 -17.53 -16.83
N HIS A 10 5.22 -17.37 -17.88
CA HIS A 10 5.35 -18.13 -19.13
C HIS A 10 5.68 -17.21 -20.31
N ASN A 11 6.06 -17.82 -21.45
CA ASN A 11 6.27 -17.13 -22.71
C ASN A 11 7.20 -15.92 -22.61
N LEU A 12 8.31 -16.06 -21.88
CA LEU A 12 9.30 -15.01 -21.76
C LEU A 12 9.93 -14.68 -23.12
N ARG A 13 9.86 -13.42 -23.52
CA ARG A 13 10.47 -12.87 -24.71
C ARG A 13 11.16 -11.54 -24.41
N LYS A 14 12.15 -11.18 -25.21
CA LYS A 14 12.77 -9.86 -25.10
C LYS A 14 11.76 -8.76 -25.39
N HIS A 15 11.88 -7.68 -24.63
CA HIS A 15 11.11 -6.46 -24.89
C HIS A 15 11.60 -5.83 -26.20
N THR A 16 10.69 -5.37 -27.06
CA THR A 16 11.03 -4.86 -28.41
C THR A 16 11.90 -3.60 -28.40
N ASN A 17 11.72 -2.75 -27.41
CA ASN A 17 12.35 -1.42 -27.32
C ASN A 17 13.11 -1.20 -26.01
N ALA A 18 13.51 -2.26 -25.32
CA ALA A 18 14.28 -2.16 -24.09
C ALA A 18 15.18 -3.38 -23.87
N ASP A 19 16.50 -3.16 -23.81
CA ASP A 19 17.50 -4.24 -23.71
C ASP A 19 17.54 -4.92 -22.35
N ARG A 20 17.02 -4.28 -21.30
CA ARG A 20 17.06 -4.76 -19.93
C ARG A 20 15.72 -5.28 -19.40
N LEU A 21 14.76 -5.45 -20.28
CA LEU A 21 13.41 -5.89 -19.91
C LEU A 21 12.99 -7.11 -20.75
N LEU A 22 12.19 -7.94 -20.11
CA LEU A 22 11.50 -9.07 -20.74
C LEU A 22 9.99 -8.86 -20.64
N CYS A 23 9.27 -9.44 -21.56
CA CYS A 23 7.82 -9.58 -21.51
C CYS A 23 7.48 -11.04 -21.26
N GLY A 24 6.63 -11.30 -20.30
CA GLY A 24 6.11 -12.64 -20.01
C GLY A 24 4.60 -12.60 -19.85
N GLU A 25 4.01 -13.75 -19.58
CA GLU A 25 2.58 -13.91 -19.42
C GLU A 25 2.24 -14.58 -18.10
N CYS A 26 1.26 -14.02 -17.40
CA CYS A 26 0.65 -14.58 -16.18
C CYS A 26 -0.87 -14.52 -16.35
N PHE A 27 -1.54 -15.67 -16.27
CA PHE A 27 -3.01 -15.77 -16.45
C PHE A 27 -3.53 -15.09 -17.74
N GLY A 28 -2.77 -15.19 -18.83
CA GLY A 28 -3.13 -14.54 -20.10
C GLY A 28 -2.91 -13.03 -20.16
N ASN A 29 -2.38 -12.44 -19.09
CA ASN A 29 -2.00 -11.03 -19.05
C ASN A 29 -0.51 -10.87 -19.29
N THR A 30 -0.13 -9.91 -20.14
CA THR A 30 1.27 -9.58 -20.36
C THR A 30 1.81 -8.80 -19.17
N VAL A 31 2.98 -9.19 -18.70
CA VAL A 31 3.73 -8.48 -17.66
C VAL A 31 5.14 -8.17 -18.16
N ILE A 32 5.65 -7.01 -17.74
CA ILE A 32 7.03 -6.62 -18.02
C ILE A 32 7.87 -6.89 -16.77
N VAL A 33 8.97 -7.61 -16.95
CA VAL A 33 9.88 -8.05 -15.90
C VAL A 33 11.32 -7.71 -16.22
N ASP A 34 12.21 -7.82 -15.24
CA ASP A 34 13.63 -7.59 -15.43
C ASP A 34 14.29 -8.76 -16.18
N LEU A 35 15.43 -8.48 -16.81
CA LEU A 35 16.22 -9.43 -17.59
C LEU A 35 16.69 -10.66 -16.76
N GLY A 36 16.80 -10.50 -15.44
CA GLY A 36 17.16 -11.58 -14.52
C GLY A 36 16.05 -12.58 -14.19
N THR A 37 14.89 -12.49 -14.85
CA THR A 37 13.78 -13.42 -14.65
C THR A 37 13.97 -14.66 -15.50
N ASP A 38 13.96 -15.85 -14.85
CA ASP A 38 14.08 -17.13 -15.54
C ASP A 38 12.74 -17.58 -16.18
N PRO A 39 12.80 -18.35 -17.27
CA PRO A 39 11.61 -19.00 -17.84
C PRO A 39 10.96 -19.91 -16.79
N ASP A 40 9.62 -19.88 -16.72
CA ASP A 40 8.82 -20.65 -15.77
C ASP A 40 9.15 -20.38 -14.29
N GLN A 41 9.79 -19.25 -13.99
CA GLN A 41 10.09 -18.85 -12.62
C GLN A 41 8.81 -18.68 -11.81
N LEU A 42 8.80 -19.31 -10.63
CA LEU A 42 7.72 -19.12 -9.66
C LEU A 42 7.87 -17.77 -8.99
N GLY A 43 6.79 -17.02 -8.96
CA GLY A 43 6.75 -15.69 -8.37
C GLY A 43 5.36 -15.29 -7.93
N VAL A 44 5.17 -14.03 -7.69
CA VAL A 44 3.88 -13.46 -7.24
C VAL A 44 3.39 -12.47 -8.28
N TYR A 45 2.22 -12.75 -8.83
CA TYR A 45 1.52 -11.87 -9.74
C TYR A 45 0.49 -11.02 -9.01
N PHE A 46 0.58 -9.74 -9.21
CA PHE A 46 -0.36 -8.74 -8.68
C PHE A 46 -1.16 -8.16 -9.84
N PRO A 47 -2.46 -8.43 -9.94
CA PRO A 47 -3.32 -7.86 -10.97
C PRO A 47 -3.40 -6.32 -10.89
N THR A 48 -3.92 -5.70 -11.93
CA THR A 48 -4.27 -4.27 -11.91
C THR A 48 -5.33 -3.96 -10.87
N ASP A 49 -5.49 -2.68 -10.53
CA ASP A 49 -6.43 -2.17 -9.52
C ASP A 49 -6.12 -2.60 -8.08
N GLY A 50 -4.93 -3.09 -7.84
CA GLY A 50 -4.40 -3.33 -6.52
C GLY A 50 -3.61 -2.17 -5.95
N LYS A 51 -3.49 -2.17 -4.64
CA LYS A 51 -2.61 -1.31 -3.88
C LYS A 51 -1.71 -2.18 -3.01
N LEU A 52 -0.41 -1.94 -3.07
CA LEU A 52 0.56 -2.67 -2.26
C LEU A 52 0.69 -2.07 -0.85
N GLY A 53 0.93 -2.93 0.12
CA GLY A 53 1.20 -2.53 1.48
C GLY A 53 2.45 -1.66 1.61
N LEU A 54 2.45 -0.71 2.54
CA LEU A 54 3.58 0.21 2.71
C LEU A 54 4.85 -0.53 3.10
N GLU A 55 4.77 -1.40 4.08
CA GLU A 55 5.91 -2.17 4.58
C GLU A 55 6.48 -3.10 3.50
N PHE A 56 5.60 -3.75 2.73
CA PHE A 56 6.00 -4.59 1.62
C PHE A 56 6.75 -3.80 0.54
N THR A 57 6.24 -2.64 0.17
CA THR A 57 6.86 -1.79 -0.86
C THR A 57 8.19 -1.18 -0.41
N GLN A 58 8.32 -0.84 0.86
CA GLN A 58 9.55 -0.31 1.42
C GLN A 58 10.65 -1.38 1.49
N LYS A 59 10.34 -2.59 2.00
CA LYS A 59 11.31 -3.67 2.09
C LYS A 59 11.83 -4.17 0.75
N ASN A 60 11.00 -4.08 -0.28
CA ASN A 60 11.34 -4.52 -1.63
C ASN A 60 11.79 -3.38 -2.56
N ASP A 61 11.97 -2.17 -2.02
CA ASP A 61 12.42 -1.00 -2.77
C ASP A 61 11.60 -0.70 -4.04
N LEU A 62 10.28 -0.86 -3.95
CA LEU A 62 9.38 -0.70 -5.08
C LEU A 62 8.91 0.74 -5.29
N LEU A 63 9.11 1.61 -4.30
CA LEU A 63 8.64 2.99 -4.34
C LEU A 63 9.57 3.86 -5.18
N ARG A 64 8.99 4.64 -6.08
CA ARG A 64 9.72 5.59 -6.90
C ARG A 64 10.44 6.60 -6.03
N ARG A 65 11.75 6.68 -6.22
CA ARG A 65 12.62 7.68 -5.59
C ARG A 65 13.23 8.58 -6.65
N LYS A 66 13.57 9.78 -6.23
CA LYS A 66 14.38 10.72 -7.01
C LYS A 66 15.68 10.94 -6.26
N ASP A 67 16.75 11.10 -7.00
CA ASP A 67 18.03 11.53 -6.45
C ASP A 67 18.02 13.03 -6.12
N GLU A 68 19.12 13.54 -5.59
CA GLU A 68 19.29 14.95 -5.24
C GLU A 68 19.12 15.88 -6.44
N ASN A 69 19.32 15.37 -7.65
CA ASN A 69 19.16 16.11 -8.90
C ASN A 69 17.75 15.99 -9.51
N GLY A 70 16.84 15.28 -8.84
CA GLY A 70 15.48 15.06 -9.31
C GLY A 70 15.33 13.95 -10.37
N ALA A 71 16.42 13.24 -10.69
CA ALA A 71 16.39 12.11 -11.61
C ALA A 71 15.82 10.84 -10.94
N PRO A 72 15.23 9.90 -11.71
CA PRO A 72 14.70 8.65 -11.15
C PRO A 72 15.84 7.81 -10.58
N ALA A 73 15.80 7.54 -9.26
CA ALA A 73 16.82 6.78 -8.54
C ALA A 73 16.43 5.36 -8.19
N GLY A 74 15.26 4.91 -8.63
CA GLY A 74 14.76 3.55 -8.40
C GLY A 74 13.26 3.49 -8.13
N GLY A 75 12.75 2.27 -8.05
CA GLY A 75 11.34 1.98 -7.88
C GLY A 75 10.47 2.44 -9.05
N TYR A 76 9.25 1.97 -9.13
CA TYR A 76 8.32 2.35 -10.22
C TYR A 76 6.93 2.69 -9.70
N LEU A 77 6.60 2.35 -8.45
CA LEU A 77 5.32 2.66 -7.84
C LEU A 77 5.29 4.07 -7.28
N ASP A 78 4.15 4.70 -7.41
CA ASP A 78 3.88 5.99 -6.79
C ASP A 78 3.93 5.85 -5.25
N PRO A 79 4.71 6.68 -4.52
CA PRO A 79 4.89 6.53 -3.08
C PRO A 79 3.61 6.70 -2.26
N GLU A 80 2.68 7.53 -2.71
CA GLU A 80 1.43 7.79 -2.00
C GLU A 80 0.37 6.73 -2.33
N LYS A 81 0.17 6.48 -3.62
CA LYS A 81 -0.91 5.61 -4.10
C LYS A 81 -0.56 4.14 -4.02
N ARG A 82 0.70 3.78 -4.27
CA ARG A 82 1.21 2.40 -4.32
C ARG A 82 0.34 1.45 -5.15
N ASN A 83 -0.38 2.00 -6.11
CA ASN A 83 -1.33 1.25 -6.91
C ASN A 83 -0.70 0.66 -8.17
N ILE A 84 -1.13 -0.53 -8.50
CA ILE A 84 -0.76 -1.24 -9.70
C ILE A 84 -1.73 -0.85 -10.81
N LYS A 85 -1.18 -0.34 -11.89
CA LYS A 85 -1.94 0.09 -13.06
C LYS A 85 -1.48 -0.67 -14.28
N ALA A 86 -2.41 -0.89 -15.21
CA ALA A 86 -2.03 -1.21 -16.57
C ALA A 86 -1.20 -0.04 -17.12
N LEU A 87 -0.05 -0.36 -17.68
CA LEU A 87 0.86 0.65 -18.23
C LEU A 87 1.37 0.19 -19.61
N LYS A 88 1.74 1.15 -20.43
CA LYS A 88 2.42 0.90 -21.68
C LYS A 88 3.85 1.44 -21.56
N LEU A 89 4.82 0.55 -21.60
CA LEU A 89 6.22 0.89 -21.50
C LEU A 89 6.90 0.66 -22.84
N ARG A 90 7.39 1.73 -23.46
CA ARG A 90 8.11 1.71 -24.74
C ARG A 90 7.42 0.88 -25.84
N GLY A 91 6.08 0.90 -25.87
CA GLY A 91 5.29 0.17 -26.88
C GLY A 91 4.65 -1.11 -26.40
N GLU A 92 5.22 -1.78 -25.43
CA GLU A 92 4.66 -3.01 -24.82
C GLU A 92 3.71 -2.69 -23.67
N LYS A 93 2.64 -3.48 -23.54
CA LYS A 93 1.64 -3.36 -22.50
C LYS A 93 2.01 -4.25 -21.31
N SER A 94 1.76 -3.77 -20.10
CA SER A 94 1.87 -4.56 -18.89
C SER A 94 0.58 -4.42 -18.08
N ASP A 95 -0.09 -5.54 -17.86
CA ASP A 95 -1.37 -5.61 -17.15
C ASP A 95 -1.20 -6.25 -15.77
N GLY A 96 -0.34 -5.68 -14.97
CA GLY A 96 -0.03 -6.13 -13.62
C GLY A 96 1.44 -6.03 -13.29
N LEU A 97 1.79 -6.62 -12.17
CA LEU A 97 3.15 -6.67 -11.66
C LEU A 97 3.49 -8.10 -11.30
N PHE A 98 4.63 -8.59 -11.78
CA PHE A 98 5.20 -9.87 -11.38
C PHE A 98 6.49 -9.62 -10.60
N LEU A 99 6.63 -10.27 -9.45
CA LEU A 99 7.82 -10.24 -8.62
C LEU A 99 8.28 -11.66 -8.29
N PRO A 100 9.59 -11.90 -8.13
CA PRO A 100 10.08 -13.19 -7.69
C PRO A 100 9.60 -13.50 -6.26
N LEU A 101 9.47 -14.78 -5.92
CA LEU A 101 9.05 -15.21 -4.57
C LEU A 101 9.92 -14.67 -3.46
N SER A 102 11.19 -14.38 -3.73
CA SER A 102 12.13 -13.79 -2.78
C SER A 102 11.63 -12.49 -2.15
N CYS A 103 10.75 -11.75 -2.83
CA CYS A 103 10.13 -10.54 -2.28
C CYS A 103 9.29 -10.80 -1.02
N LEU A 104 8.85 -12.03 -0.81
CA LEU A 104 8.07 -12.45 0.36
C LEU A 104 8.92 -13.05 1.48
N ALA A 105 10.23 -13.27 1.27
CA ALA A 105 11.10 -13.94 2.24
C ALA A 105 11.14 -13.26 3.62
N SER A 106 10.96 -11.95 3.67
CA SER A 106 10.88 -11.18 4.93
C SER A 106 9.53 -11.29 5.65
N PHE A 107 8.52 -11.85 5.00
CA PHE A 107 7.13 -11.87 5.49
C PHE A 107 6.63 -13.27 5.77
N THR A 108 7.18 -14.29 5.11
CA THR A 108 6.79 -15.69 5.29
C THR A 108 7.89 -16.63 4.82
N ASP A 109 7.76 -17.91 5.20
CA ASP A 109 8.61 -18.97 4.68
C ASP A 109 8.17 -19.30 3.24
N ILE A 110 8.98 -18.85 2.27
CA ILE A 110 8.69 -19.02 0.84
C ILE A 110 8.61 -20.50 0.41
N LYS A 111 9.21 -21.44 1.18
CA LYS A 111 9.15 -22.87 0.87
C LYS A 111 7.76 -23.48 1.05
N LYS A 112 6.89 -22.81 1.78
CA LYS A 112 5.50 -23.24 2.02
C LYS A 112 4.53 -22.75 0.96
N LEU A 113 4.96 -21.80 0.14
CA LEU A 113 4.12 -21.23 -0.92
C LEU A 113 4.14 -22.12 -2.16
N GLN A 114 2.97 -22.40 -2.68
CA GLN A 114 2.76 -23.22 -3.86
C GLN A 114 2.08 -22.42 -4.96
N GLU A 115 2.26 -22.89 -6.19
CA GLU A 115 1.54 -22.34 -7.32
C GLU A 115 0.02 -22.47 -7.12
N GLY A 116 -0.71 -21.38 -7.33
CA GLY A 116 -2.15 -21.29 -7.09
C GLY A 116 -2.51 -20.65 -5.74
N ASP A 117 -1.55 -20.46 -4.82
CA ASP A 117 -1.81 -19.77 -3.56
C ASP A 117 -2.21 -18.31 -3.80
N THR A 118 -3.10 -17.82 -2.94
CA THR A 118 -3.53 -16.41 -2.95
C THR A 118 -2.99 -15.68 -1.74
N ILE A 119 -2.50 -14.47 -1.96
CA ILE A 119 -1.85 -13.65 -0.94
C ILE A 119 -2.55 -12.30 -0.85
N SER A 120 -2.97 -11.94 0.35
CA SER A 120 -3.43 -10.58 0.68
C SER A 120 -2.77 -10.07 1.95
N VAL A 121 -2.67 -10.91 2.97
CA VAL A 121 -2.03 -10.62 4.26
C VAL A 121 -1.11 -11.79 4.63
N LEU A 122 0.09 -11.50 5.08
CA LEU A 122 1.05 -12.49 5.59
C LEU A 122 1.52 -12.05 6.98
N ASN A 123 1.40 -12.95 7.94
CA ASN A 123 1.81 -12.71 9.34
C ASN A 123 1.28 -11.38 9.92
N GLY A 124 0.03 -10.99 9.58
CA GLY A 124 -0.58 -9.74 10.03
C GLY A 124 -0.17 -8.50 9.22
N ILE A 125 0.73 -8.63 8.26
CA ILE A 125 1.17 -7.54 7.39
C ILE A 125 0.39 -7.59 6.09
N THR A 126 -0.24 -6.49 5.72
CA THR A 126 -0.95 -6.36 4.45
C THR A 126 0.05 -6.29 3.30
N ILE A 127 0.02 -7.29 2.42
CA ILE A 127 0.85 -7.34 1.21
C ILE A 127 0.17 -6.58 0.08
N CYS A 128 -1.12 -6.83 -0.13
CA CYS A 128 -1.91 -6.13 -1.14
C CYS A 128 -3.38 -6.02 -0.73
N GLU A 129 -4.02 -4.99 -1.24
CA GLU A 129 -5.45 -4.70 -1.05
C GLU A 129 -6.03 -4.10 -2.33
N LYS A 130 -7.35 -4.00 -2.44
CA LYS A 130 -7.98 -3.31 -3.57
C LYS A 130 -7.70 -1.81 -3.49
N TYR A 131 -7.28 -1.23 -4.60
CA TYR A 131 -7.10 0.21 -4.68
C TYR A 131 -8.46 0.91 -4.77
N VAL A 132 -8.74 1.77 -3.80
CA VAL A 132 -9.91 2.66 -3.82
C VAL A 132 -9.41 4.08 -4.04
N PRO A 133 -9.69 4.70 -5.21
CA PRO A 133 -9.29 6.08 -5.44
C PRO A 133 -9.99 7.01 -4.45
N ALA A 134 -9.24 7.93 -3.86
CA ALA A 134 -9.83 8.98 -3.06
C ALA A 134 -10.73 9.85 -3.95
N VAL A 135 -12.01 9.91 -3.62
CA VAL A 135 -12.95 10.80 -4.28
C VAL A 135 -12.52 12.24 -3.96
N LYS A 136 -11.97 12.95 -4.94
CA LYS A 136 -11.79 14.40 -4.82
C LYS A 136 -13.18 14.99 -4.72
N ARG A 137 -13.59 15.41 -3.55
CA ARG A 137 -14.76 16.30 -3.43
C ARG A 137 -14.41 17.54 -4.26
N ALA A 138 -15.10 17.70 -5.36
CA ALA A 138 -15.04 18.94 -6.11
C ALA A 138 -15.51 20.03 -5.13
N SER A 139 -14.62 20.94 -4.79
CA SER A 139 -15.00 22.19 -4.13
C SER A 139 -15.71 23.07 -5.18
N GLY A 140 -16.91 22.67 -5.53
CA GLY A 140 -17.85 23.47 -6.29
C GLY A 140 -18.52 24.41 -5.30
N SER A 141 -18.19 25.67 -5.37
CA SER A 141 -18.95 26.77 -4.82
C SER A 141 -20.35 26.72 -5.41
N GLY A 142 -21.30 26.21 -4.64
CA GLY A 142 -22.70 26.13 -5.02
C GLY A 142 -23.47 25.56 -3.83
N GLY A 143 -24.02 26.45 -2.99
CA GLY A 143 -24.76 26.08 -1.80
C GLY A 143 -26.00 25.25 -2.12
N VAL A 144 -26.01 24.03 -1.62
CA VAL A 144 -27.24 23.31 -1.30
C VAL A 144 -27.06 22.78 0.10
N ALA A 145 -27.78 23.38 1.03
CA ALA A 145 -27.88 22.91 2.40
C ALA A 145 -28.50 21.51 2.39
N ILE A 146 -27.71 20.49 2.60
CA ILE A 146 -28.22 19.15 2.92
C ILE A 146 -28.49 19.15 4.42
N MET A 147 -29.78 19.19 4.77
CA MET A 147 -30.25 18.98 6.12
C MET A 147 -29.71 17.64 6.65
N PHE A 148 -28.82 17.72 7.62
CA PHE A 148 -28.51 16.58 8.46
C PHE A 148 -29.73 16.26 9.31
N VAL A 149 -30.40 15.17 9.02
CA VAL A 149 -31.33 14.56 9.96
C VAL A 149 -30.49 13.94 11.08
N SER A 150 -30.34 14.68 12.15
CA SER A 150 -29.78 14.16 13.40
C SER A 150 -30.78 13.17 13.98
N VAL A 151 -30.45 11.89 13.92
CA VAL A 151 -31.13 10.89 14.73
C VAL A 151 -30.73 11.10 16.18
N LEU A 152 -31.64 11.72 16.91
CA LEU A 152 -31.57 11.87 18.37
C LEU A 152 -31.68 10.48 19.00
N ILE A 153 -30.55 9.95 19.47
CA ILE A 153 -30.57 8.85 20.43
C ILE A 153 -30.80 9.49 21.81
N LEU A 154 -32.02 9.27 22.34
CA LEU A 154 -32.36 9.61 23.71
C LEU A 154 -31.45 8.86 24.67
N SER A 155 -30.69 9.58 25.47
CA SER A 155 -30.09 9.07 26.70
C SER A 155 -31.00 9.46 27.88
N PRO A 156 -31.29 8.58 28.82
CA PRO A 156 -32.15 8.93 29.95
C PRO A 156 -31.40 9.81 30.97
N ARG A 157 -32.12 10.82 31.41
CA ARG A 157 -31.76 11.69 32.51
C ARG A 157 -31.57 10.89 33.80
N SER A 158 -30.48 11.15 34.50
CA SER A 158 -30.46 10.96 35.96
C SER A 158 -30.07 12.26 36.64
N SER A 159 -30.88 12.58 37.64
CA SER A 159 -31.02 13.84 38.33
C SER A 159 -29.99 14.07 39.42
N LYS A 160 -29.64 15.36 39.59
CA LYS A 160 -29.43 16.14 40.82
C LYS A 160 -28.47 15.62 41.91
N ASN A 161 -27.45 16.41 42.24
CA ASN A 161 -27.48 17.30 43.41
C ASN A 161 -26.20 18.14 43.56
N THR A 162 -26.43 19.42 43.66
CA THR A 162 -26.02 20.44 44.65
C THR A 162 -24.60 20.49 45.20
N LEU A 163 -24.04 21.70 44.98
CA LEU A 163 -23.28 22.59 45.92
C LEU A 163 -22.13 22.01 46.72
N THR A 164 -20.94 22.57 46.59
CA THR A 164 -20.43 23.63 47.43
C THR A 164 -19.06 24.16 46.94
N ARG A 165 -18.93 25.44 47.15
CA ARG A 165 -17.82 26.35 46.94
C ARG A 165 -16.79 26.17 48.04
N SER A 166 -15.49 26.15 47.74
CA SER A 166 -14.47 26.87 48.54
C SER A 166 -13.07 26.67 47.92
N SER A 167 -12.51 27.77 47.50
CA SER A 167 -11.28 28.44 47.95
C SER A 167 -9.94 27.72 47.74
N TRP A 168 -9.14 28.38 46.89
CA TRP A 168 -7.70 28.29 46.79
C TRP A 168 -6.97 28.62 48.12
N PRO A 169 -5.74 28.14 48.31
CA PRO A 169 -4.65 29.08 48.16
C PRO A 169 -3.38 28.51 47.47
N THR A 170 -2.75 29.41 46.77
CA THR A 170 -1.35 29.51 46.34
C THR A 170 -0.34 29.15 47.45
N THR A 171 0.73 28.49 47.06
CA THR A 171 2.11 28.85 47.40
C THR A 171 3.13 27.94 46.74
N SER A 172 4.01 28.53 45.95
CA SER A 172 5.41 28.11 45.73
C SER A 172 6.25 28.76 46.85
N PRO A 173 7.57 28.56 46.98
CA PRO A 173 8.57 27.80 46.25
C PRO A 173 9.67 27.16 47.14
N HIS A 174 10.79 26.84 46.52
CA HIS A 174 12.16 26.59 47.04
C HIS A 174 12.58 25.12 47.20
N SER A 175 13.44 24.70 46.31
CA SER A 175 14.91 24.69 46.35
C SER A 175 15.52 23.50 47.07
N MET A 176 16.53 23.01 46.44
CA MET A 176 17.80 22.43 46.88
C MET A 176 18.01 20.95 46.54
N LEU A 177 18.92 20.77 45.55
CA LEU A 177 20.32 20.31 45.70
C LEU A 177 20.50 18.89 46.31
N GLY A 178 21.26 18.12 45.56
CA GLY A 178 22.21 17.19 46.17
C GLY A 178 22.23 15.80 45.52
N ILE A 179 23.17 15.62 44.61
CA ILE A 179 24.35 14.74 44.77
C ILE A 179 24.02 13.25 44.97
N TRP A 180 24.29 12.46 44.01
CA TRP A 180 25.34 11.45 43.73
C TRP A 180 25.10 10.77 42.39
#